data_3cf3614d3dadb5b6a2b9f435788f5651
#
_entry.id   3cf3614d3dadb5b6a2b9f435788f5651
#
_cell.length_a   1.000
_cell.length_b   1.000
_cell.length_c   1.000
_cell.angle_alpha   90.00
_cell.angle_beta   90.00
_cell.angle_gamma   90.00
#
_symmetry.space_group_name_H-M   'P 1'
#
loop_
_entity.id
_entity.type
_entity.pdbx_description
1 polymer ?
#
loop_
_entity_poly.entity_id
_entity_poly.type
_entity_poly.pdbx_seq_one_letter_code
_entity_poly.pdbx_strand_id
1 'polypeptide(L)'
;MKAILRSVSRSFYLTISFLPKPLREPVSLAYLLARATDTMADTATIRAPIRLTTLRDFARVIAGEREFNTIASPLQNFAAQQSDRHERTLIENLGECIDWLAKLGSADRNDIRSVLGTIVTGQELDLQRFGDPTVVTSLRTSAELEEYTYLVAGCVGDFWTKLGFRHIGTFASRSPEEMTKLGIEYGKGLQLINILRDRAADAAAGRRYLPAEELATAPVAQVFANWLAKAEEAITAGIDYCSSLTNWRIRFATALPALIGARTIALLRAADPVAERIKVPRKEVRRILAASGLASMSPLALRTLFQRLIAP
;
A
#
# COMPACT_ATOMS: atom_id res chain seq x y z
N MET A 1 -19.06 -6.89 -7.60
CA MET A 1 -17.98 -6.15 -6.91
C MET A 1 -17.71 -6.57 -5.47
N LYS A 2 -18.71 -6.68 -4.54
CA LYS A 2 -18.46 -7.10 -3.13
C LYS A 2 -17.73 -8.45 -2.98
N ALA A 3 -18.10 -9.46 -3.76
CA ALA A 3 -17.47 -10.78 -3.74
C ALA A 3 -16.00 -10.70 -4.20
N ILE A 4 -15.73 -9.94 -5.25
CA ILE A 4 -14.38 -9.72 -5.78
C ILE A 4 -13.53 -8.99 -4.74
N LEU A 5 -14.03 -7.88 -4.15
CA LEU A 5 -13.33 -7.17 -3.09
C LEU A 5 -12.94 -8.11 -1.94
N ARG A 6 -13.87 -8.96 -1.48
CA ARG A 6 -13.60 -9.93 -0.41
C ARG A 6 -12.52 -10.94 -0.79
N SER A 7 -12.48 -11.39 -2.03
CA SER A 7 -11.55 -12.44 -2.49
C SER A 7 -10.12 -11.90 -2.65
N VAL A 8 -9.96 -10.68 -3.19
CA VAL A 8 -8.63 -10.09 -3.45
C VAL A 8 -8.05 -9.33 -2.26
N SER A 9 -8.88 -8.86 -1.29
CA SER A 9 -8.41 -8.02 -0.18
C SER A 9 -8.14 -8.76 1.12
N ARG A 10 -8.52 -10.04 1.24
CA ARG A 10 -8.27 -10.90 2.41
C ARG A 10 -8.53 -10.18 3.75
N SER A 11 -7.48 -9.88 4.52
CA SER A 11 -7.59 -9.17 5.82
C SER A 11 -8.04 -7.72 5.68
N PHE A 12 -7.73 -7.06 4.58
CA PHE A 12 -8.10 -5.66 4.34
C PHE A 12 -9.61 -5.49 4.10
N TYR A 13 -10.31 -6.54 3.67
CA TYR A 13 -11.79 -6.52 3.56
C TYR A 13 -12.46 -6.21 4.89
N LEU A 14 -11.94 -6.75 6.00
CA LEU A 14 -12.50 -6.46 7.33
C LEU A 14 -12.40 -4.97 7.64
N THR A 15 -11.24 -4.36 7.43
CA THR A 15 -11.05 -2.93 7.71
C THR A 15 -11.97 -2.05 6.84
N ILE A 16 -12.09 -2.33 5.54
CA ILE A 16 -13.01 -1.61 4.65
C ILE A 16 -14.46 -1.78 5.11
N SER A 17 -14.87 -2.97 5.54
CA SER A 17 -16.25 -3.23 5.97
C SER A 17 -16.64 -2.48 7.24
N PHE A 18 -15.66 -2.13 8.09
CA PHE A 18 -15.87 -1.33 9.30
C PHE A 18 -16.00 0.18 9.02
N LEU A 19 -15.56 0.66 7.86
CA LEU A 19 -15.65 2.08 7.51
C LEU A 19 -17.10 2.57 7.50
N PRO A 20 -17.33 3.83 7.88
CA PRO A 20 -18.61 4.51 7.63
C PRO A 20 -19.01 4.44 6.15
N LYS A 21 -20.32 4.38 5.88
CA LYS A 21 -20.84 4.23 4.50
C LYS A 21 -20.22 5.23 3.50
N PRO A 22 -20.09 6.55 3.80
CA PRO A 22 -19.58 7.51 2.84
C PRO A 22 -18.15 7.23 2.38
N LEU A 23 -17.29 6.67 3.26
CA LEU A 23 -15.90 6.31 2.91
C LEU A 23 -15.80 4.95 2.23
N ARG A 24 -16.74 4.04 2.52
CA ARG A 24 -16.60 2.64 2.09
C ARG A 24 -16.60 2.49 0.59
N GLU A 25 -17.43 3.24 -0.10
CA GLU A 25 -17.59 3.13 -1.55
C GLU A 25 -16.34 3.61 -2.30
N PRO A 26 -15.87 4.86 -2.15
CA PRO A 26 -14.68 5.33 -2.86
C PRO A 26 -13.41 4.56 -2.47
N VAL A 27 -13.26 4.17 -1.19
CA VAL A 27 -12.11 3.36 -0.75
C VAL A 27 -12.14 1.95 -1.35
N SER A 28 -13.32 1.31 -1.44
CA SER A 28 -13.46 -0.01 -2.06
C SER A 28 -13.04 0.00 -3.52
N LEU A 29 -13.49 1.01 -4.27
CA LEU A 29 -13.17 1.13 -5.68
C LEU A 29 -11.71 1.48 -5.91
N ALA A 30 -11.15 2.45 -5.17
CA ALA A 30 -9.73 2.78 -5.24
C ALA A 30 -8.85 1.57 -4.96
N TYR A 31 -9.21 0.77 -3.95
CA TYR A 31 -8.50 -0.47 -3.63
C TYR A 31 -8.56 -1.49 -4.78
N LEU A 32 -9.73 -1.72 -5.39
CA LEU A 32 -9.86 -2.66 -6.50
C LEU A 32 -9.03 -2.24 -7.71
N LEU A 33 -9.06 -0.96 -8.06
CA LEU A 33 -8.29 -0.41 -9.17
C LEU A 33 -6.78 -0.47 -8.89
N ALA A 34 -6.34 -0.10 -7.68
CA ALA A 34 -4.94 -0.24 -7.26
C ALA A 34 -4.48 -1.70 -7.28
N ARG A 35 -5.32 -2.63 -6.79
CA ARG A 35 -4.99 -4.07 -6.82
C ARG A 35 -4.87 -4.60 -8.24
N ALA A 36 -5.68 -4.09 -9.17
CA ALA A 36 -5.58 -4.47 -10.57
C ALA A 36 -4.27 -3.97 -11.20
N THR A 37 -3.87 -2.72 -10.93
CA THR A 37 -2.58 -2.18 -11.41
C THR A 37 -1.39 -2.95 -10.80
N ASP A 38 -1.45 -3.31 -9.51
CA ASP A 38 -0.44 -4.18 -8.87
C ASP A 38 -0.34 -5.54 -9.58
N THR A 39 -1.49 -6.19 -9.87
CA THR A 39 -1.52 -7.45 -10.59
C THR A 39 -0.89 -7.32 -11.98
N MET A 40 -1.17 -6.22 -12.70
CA MET A 40 -0.55 -5.95 -14.01
C MET A 40 0.97 -5.75 -13.90
N ALA A 41 1.43 -5.07 -12.86
CA ALA A 41 2.85 -4.83 -12.64
C ALA A 41 3.61 -6.10 -12.18
N ASP A 42 3.00 -6.93 -11.34
CA ASP A 42 3.69 -8.00 -10.61
C ASP A 42 3.63 -9.38 -11.27
N THR A 43 2.83 -9.59 -12.34
CA THR A 43 2.68 -10.91 -12.98
C THR A 43 3.95 -11.31 -13.73
N ALA A 44 4.91 -11.89 -13.02
CA ALA A 44 6.24 -12.24 -13.54
C ALA A 44 6.22 -13.23 -14.73
N THR A 45 5.15 -14.01 -14.91
CA THR A 45 4.96 -14.90 -16.06
C THR A 45 4.76 -14.15 -17.38
N ILE A 46 4.41 -12.86 -17.32
CA ILE A 46 4.23 -11.99 -18.48
C ILE A 46 5.45 -11.07 -18.62
N ARG A 47 5.98 -10.94 -19.83
CA ARG A 47 7.16 -10.11 -20.09
C ARG A 47 6.94 -8.65 -19.69
N ALA A 48 7.96 -8.00 -19.13
CA ALA A 48 7.89 -6.63 -18.63
C ALA A 48 7.36 -5.60 -19.66
N PRO A 49 7.71 -5.62 -20.97
CA PRO A 49 7.14 -4.68 -21.93
C PRO A 49 5.62 -4.83 -22.10
N ILE A 50 5.10 -6.05 -22.01
CA ILE A 50 3.64 -6.30 -22.09
C ILE A 50 2.96 -5.77 -20.84
N ARG A 51 3.53 -6.05 -19.66
CA ARG A 51 3.01 -5.52 -18.37
C ARG A 51 2.97 -4.00 -18.38
N LEU A 52 4.06 -3.37 -18.82
CA LEU A 52 4.17 -1.92 -18.88
C LEU A 52 3.13 -1.30 -19.83
N THR A 53 2.96 -1.88 -21.02
CA THR A 53 1.94 -1.42 -21.98
C THR A 53 0.53 -1.58 -21.42
N THR A 54 0.21 -2.74 -20.83
CA THR A 54 -1.11 -3.01 -20.24
C THR A 54 -1.41 -2.05 -19.08
N LEU A 55 -0.42 -1.83 -18.22
CA LEU A 55 -0.51 -0.91 -17.08
C LEU A 55 -0.80 0.53 -17.55
N ARG A 56 -0.04 1.04 -18.53
CA ARG A 56 -0.21 2.37 -19.12
C ARG A 56 -1.56 2.54 -19.79
N ASP A 57 -1.98 1.57 -20.57
CA ASP A 57 -3.25 1.61 -21.26
C ASP A 57 -4.42 1.64 -20.26
N PHE A 58 -4.34 0.85 -19.20
CA PHE A 58 -5.35 0.86 -18.15
C PHE A 58 -5.34 2.15 -17.33
N ALA A 59 -4.16 2.70 -17.03
CA ALA A 59 -4.04 4.01 -16.37
C ALA A 59 -4.71 5.14 -17.17
N ARG A 60 -4.57 5.15 -18.50
CA ARG A 60 -5.24 6.12 -19.38
C ARG A 60 -6.77 5.94 -19.40
N VAL A 61 -7.26 4.72 -19.26
CA VAL A 61 -8.71 4.46 -19.08
C VAL A 61 -9.19 5.01 -17.74
N ILE A 62 -8.47 4.77 -16.65
CA ILE A 62 -8.80 5.34 -15.33
C ILE A 62 -8.81 6.87 -15.38
N ALA A 63 -7.84 7.49 -16.04
CA ALA A 63 -7.76 8.93 -16.24
C ALA A 63 -8.93 9.49 -17.06
N GLY A 64 -9.60 8.65 -17.87
CA GLY A 64 -10.67 9.05 -18.79
C GLY A 64 -10.14 9.55 -20.13
N GLU A 65 -8.89 9.25 -20.47
CA GLU A 65 -8.21 9.61 -21.70
C GLU A 65 -8.36 8.55 -22.79
N ARG A 66 -8.87 7.38 -22.43
CA ARG A 66 -9.04 6.24 -23.33
C ARG A 66 -10.30 5.46 -22.97
N GLU A 67 -11.01 4.97 -23.99
CA GLU A 67 -12.19 4.14 -23.83
C GLU A 67 -11.82 2.72 -23.40
N PHE A 68 -12.53 2.15 -22.41
CA PHE A 68 -12.27 0.80 -21.88
C PHE A 68 -12.35 -0.27 -22.98
N ASN A 69 -13.31 -0.15 -23.90
CA ASN A 69 -13.52 -1.14 -24.97
C ASN A 69 -12.28 -1.32 -25.86
N THR A 70 -11.43 -0.29 -26.00
CA THR A 70 -10.20 -0.35 -26.82
C THR A 70 -9.12 -1.25 -26.23
N ILE A 71 -9.20 -1.57 -24.93
CA ILE A 71 -8.24 -2.42 -24.22
C ILE A 71 -8.87 -3.73 -23.69
N ALA A 72 -10.17 -3.95 -23.91
CA ALA A 72 -10.88 -5.11 -23.35
C ALA A 72 -10.25 -6.44 -23.80
N SER A 73 -9.94 -6.60 -25.09
CA SER A 73 -9.32 -7.83 -25.62
C SER A 73 -7.88 -8.04 -25.09
N PRO A 74 -6.95 -7.06 -25.07
CA PRO A 74 -5.68 -7.18 -24.38
C PRO A 74 -5.81 -7.56 -22.89
N LEU A 75 -6.77 -7.00 -22.16
CA LEU A 75 -7.02 -7.33 -20.76
C LEU A 75 -7.52 -8.76 -20.56
N GLN A 76 -8.38 -9.27 -21.45
CA GLN A 76 -8.82 -10.67 -21.41
C GLN A 76 -7.63 -11.63 -21.63
N ASN A 77 -6.76 -11.34 -22.60
CA ASN A 77 -5.55 -12.11 -22.84
C ASN A 77 -4.59 -12.07 -21.64
N PHE A 78 -4.50 -10.92 -20.96
CA PHE A 78 -3.73 -10.77 -19.76
C PHE A 78 -4.34 -11.58 -18.60
N ALA A 79 -5.66 -11.51 -18.41
CA ALA A 79 -6.38 -12.27 -17.38
C ALA A 79 -6.21 -13.77 -17.54
N ALA A 80 -6.24 -14.30 -18.79
CA ALA A 80 -6.06 -15.72 -19.07
C ALA A 80 -4.70 -16.26 -18.59
N GLN A 81 -3.68 -15.41 -18.46
CA GLN A 81 -2.34 -15.77 -17.99
C GLN A 81 -2.17 -15.66 -16.47
N GLN A 82 -3.20 -15.20 -15.72
CA GLN A 82 -3.13 -15.12 -14.27
C GLN A 82 -3.26 -16.49 -13.63
N SER A 83 -2.31 -16.86 -12.78
CA SER A 83 -2.35 -18.09 -11.99
C SER A 83 -3.30 -17.99 -10.80
N ASP A 84 -3.40 -16.81 -10.16
CA ASP A 84 -4.36 -16.59 -9.06
C ASP A 84 -5.76 -16.32 -9.63
N ARG A 85 -6.70 -17.21 -9.28
CA ARG A 85 -8.09 -17.13 -9.72
C ARG A 85 -8.77 -15.82 -9.31
N HIS A 86 -8.45 -15.28 -8.14
CA HIS A 86 -9.10 -14.07 -7.64
C HIS A 86 -8.60 -12.83 -8.38
N GLU A 87 -7.32 -12.78 -8.70
CA GLU A 87 -6.73 -11.72 -9.52
C GLU A 87 -7.24 -11.79 -10.96
N ARG A 88 -7.34 -13.00 -11.53
CA ARG A 88 -7.99 -13.20 -12.84
C ARG A 88 -9.39 -12.63 -12.85
N THR A 89 -10.24 -13.02 -11.87
CA THR A 89 -11.61 -12.52 -11.76
C THR A 89 -11.68 -11.01 -11.64
N LEU A 90 -10.73 -10.38 -10.91
CA LEU A 90 -10.65 -8.92 -10.83
C LEU A 90 -10.39 -8.30 -12.20
N ILE A 91 -9.38 -8.79 -12.93
CA ILE A 91 -9.04 -8.26 -14.29
C ILE A 91 -10.20 -8.43 -15.26
N GLU A 92 -10.89 -9.58 -15.25
CA GLU A 92 -12.06 -9.85 -16.09
C GLU A 92 -13.24 -8.89 -15.83
N ASN A 93 -13.33 -8.31 -14.63
CA ASN A 93 -14.45 -7.43 -14.22
C ASN A 93 -14.05 -5.95 -14.13
N LEU A 94 -12.94 -5.54 -14.75
CA LEU A 94 -12.50 -4.14 -14.69
C LEU A 94 -13.46 -3.16 -15.37
N GLY A 95 -14.20 -3.61 -16.38
CA GLY A 95 -15.26 -2.78 -16.99
C GLY A 95 -16.29 -2.32 -15.97
N GLU A 96 -16.74 -3.21 -15.07
CA GLU A 96 -17.65 -2.83 -13.97
C GLU A 96 -17.00 -1.82 -13.00
N CYS A 97 -15.68 -1.93 -12.75
CA CYS A 97 -14.96 -0.95 -11.93
C CYS A 97 -14.93 0.44 -12.58
N ILE A 98 -14.73 0.51 -13.91
CA ILE A 98 -14.72 1.77 -14.66
C ILE A 98 -16.12 2.38 -14.69
N ASP A 99 -17.17 1.58 -14.91
CA ASP A 99 -18.55 2.04 -14.82
C ASP A 99 -18.89 2.56 -13.42
N TRP A 100 -18.38 1.91 -12.40
CA TRP A 100 -18.54 2.37 -11.01
C TRP A 100 -17.81 3.70 -10.77
N LEU A 101 -16.58 3.84 -11.28
CA LEU A 101 -15.81 5.09 -11.20
C LEU A 101 -16.58 6.26 -11.86
N ALA A 102 -17.21 6.01 -13.00
CA ALA A 102 -17.99 7.01 -13.73
C ALA A 102 -19.22 7.50 -12.91
N LYS A 103 -19.79 6.64 -12.07
CA LYS A 103 -20.98 6.94 -11.24
C LYS A 103 -20.65 7.67 -9.94
N LEU A 104 -19.38 7.70 -9.50
CA LEU A 104 -18.98 8.46 -8.31
C LEU A 104 -19.10 9.96 -8.53
N GLY A 105 -19.28 10.70 -7.43
CA GLY A 105 -19.18 12.15 -7.43
C GLY A 105 -17.84 12.63 -7.99
N SER A 106 -17.84 13.78 -8.67
CA SER A 106 -16.66 14.29 -9.39
C SER A 106 -15.42 14.43 -8.49
N ALA A 107 -15.61 14.87 -7.25
CA ALA A 107 -14.50 15.06 -6.30
C ALA A 107 -13.81 13.71 -5.96
N ASP A 108 -14.58 12.67 -5.59
CA ASP A 108 -14.05 11.34 -5.27
C ASP A 108 -13.42 10.69 -6.49
N ARG A 109 -14.08 10.82 -7.65
CA ARG A 109 -13.55 10.31 -8.93
C ARG A 109 -12.20 10.94 -9.27
N ASN A 110 -12.07 12.26 -9.09
CA ASN A 110 -10.81 12.96 -9.37
C ASN A 110 -9.71 12.56 -8.39
N ASP A 111 -10.00 12.39 -7.11
CA ASP A 111 -9.02 11.92 -6.14
C ASP A 111 -8.56 10.49 -6.42
N ILE A 112 -9.48 9.59 -6.81
CA ILE A 112 -9.14 8.22 -7.22
C ILE A 112 -8.23 8.24 -8.46
N ARG A 113 -8.55 9.05 -9.47
CA ARG A 113 -7.71 9.21 -10.67
C ARG A 113 -6.31 9.71 -10.31
N SER A 114 -6.24 10.73 -9.45
CA SER A 114 -4.97 11.32 -9.01
C SER A 114 -4.09 10.32 -8.27
N VAL A 115 -4.63 9.62 -7.25
CA VAL A 115 -3.84 8.66 -6.47
C VAL A 115 -3.41 7.48 -7.32
N LEU A 116 -4.28 6.97 -8.20
CA LEU A 116 -3.92 5.86 -9.10
C LEU A 116 -2.88 6.27 -10.14
N GLY A 117 -2.95 7.48 -10.69
CA GLY A 117 -1.91 8.00 -11.57
C GLY A 117 -0.54 8.03 -10.88
N THR A 118 -0.49 8.47 -9.62
CA THR A 118 0.73 8.48 -8.81
C THR A 118 1.25 7.06 -8.55
N ILE A 119 0.37 6.13 -8.14
CA ILE A 119 0.74 4.71 -7.91
C ILE A 119 1.30 4.09 -9.19
N VAL A 120 0.62 4.28 -10.32
CA VAL A 120 1.07 3.74 -11.61
C VAL A 120 2.43 4.28 -11.99
N THR A 121 2.72 5.57 -11.75
CA THR A 121 4.07 6.13 -11.97
C THR A 121 5.13 5.35 -11.18
N GLY A 122 4.88 5.04 -9.91
CA GLY A 122 5.79 4.21 -9.10
C GLY A 122 5.94 2.78 -9.65
N GLN A 123 4.85 2.16 -10.08
CA GLN A 123 4.86 0.82 -10.67
C GLN A 123 5.58 0.78 -12.02
N GLU A 124 5.45 1.82 -12.85
CA GLU A 124 6.20 1.95 -14.09
C GLU A 124 7.71 2.07 -13.85
N LEU A 125 8.11 2.90 -12.87
CA LEU A 125 9.51 3.02 -12.48
C LEU A 125 10.08 1.68 -12.00
N ASP A 126 9.30 0.93 -11.24
CA ASP A 126 9.68 -0.40 -10.77
C ASP A 126 9.89 -1.39 -11.93
N LEU A 127 8.94 -1.43 -12.87
CA LEU A 127 9.03 -2.25 -14.07
C LEU A 127 10.19 -1.86 -14.99
N GLN A 128 10.51 -0.57 -15.11
CA GLN A 128 11.62 -0.08 -15.91
C GLN A 128 12.98 -0.41 -15.26
N ARG A 129 13.07 -0.32 -13.93
CA ARG A 129 14.30 -0.58 -13.18
C ARG A 129 14.58 -2.07 -13.01
N PHE A 130 13.54 -2.85 -12.72
CA PHE A 130 13.64 -4.27 -12.32
C PHE A 130 12.93 -5.22 -13.30
N GLY A 131 12.65 -4.77 -14.52
CA GLY A 131 11.89 -5.55 -15.50
C GLY A 131 12.61 -6.77 -16.04
N ASP A 132 13.94 -6.84 -15.92
CA ASP A 132 14.77 -7.99 -16.26
C ASP A 132 15.20 -8.73 -14.99
N PRO A 133 14.58 -9.87 -14.65
CA PRO A 133 14.91 -10.62 -13.44
C PRO A 133 16.27 -11.31 -13.50
N THR A 134 16.92 -11.34 -14.66
CA THR A 134 18.27 -11.94 -14.83
C THR A 134 19.37 -10.98 -14.37
N VAL A 135 19.06 -9.70 -14.21
CA VAL A 135 20.00 -8.66 -13.78
C VAL A 135 19.57 -8.14 -12.40
N VAL A 136 20.48 -8.25 -11.44
CA VAL A 136 20.24 -7.66 -10.11
C VAL A 136 20.48 -6.15 -10.19
N THR A 137 19.41 -5.38 -10.04
CA THR A 137 19.44 -3.92 -10.08
C THR A 137 19.12 -3.34 -8.69
N SER A 138 19.75 -2.22 -8.34
CA SER A 138 19.53 -1.50 -7.07
C SER A 138 19.01 -0.09 -7.34
N LEU A 139 18.22 0.46 -6.42
CA LEU A 139 18.04 1.91 -6.35
C LEU A 139 19.40 2.56 -6.12
N ARG A 140 19.65 3.71 -6.75
CA ARG A 140 20.96 4.35 -6.68
C ARG A 140 21.12 5.15 -5.40
N THR A 141 20.11 5.97 -5.07
CA THR A 141 20.18 6.96 -4.00
C THR A 141 19.06 6.82 -2.97
N SER A 142 19.28 7.36 -1.79
CA SER A 142 18.27 7.48 -0.73
C SER A 142 17.05 8.25 -1.21
N ALA A 143 17.24 9.28 -2.05
CA ALA A 143 16.16 10.07 -2.63
C ALA A 143 15.25 9.21 -3.54
N GLU A 144 15.83 8.30 -4.34
CA GLU A 144 15.04 7.37 -5.17
C GLU A 144 14.17 6.43 -4.32
N LEU A 145 14.65 5.98 -3.15
CA LEU A 145 13.86 5.15 -2.24
C LEU A 145 12.74 5.96 -1.57
N GLU A 146 13.03 7.18 -1.14
CA GLU A 146 12.04 8.10 -0.58
C GLU A 146 10.93 8.42 -1.60
N GLU A 147 11.30 8.73 -2.84
CA GLU A 147 10.36 8.97 -3.94
C GLU A 147 9.50 7.73 -4.21
N TYR A 148 10.11 6.56 -4.33
CA TYR A 148 9.40 5.31 -4.56
C TYR A 148 8.38 5.03 -3.46
N THR A 149 8.75 5.15 -2.19
CA THR A 149 7.82 4.92 -1.08
C THR A 149 6.67 5.93 -1.07
N TYR A 150 6.90 7.17 -1.49
CA TYR A 150 5.83 8.15 -1.68
C TYR A 150 4.89 7.75 -2.83
N LEU A 151 5.44 7.41 -4.00
CA LEU A 151 4.65 7.11 -5.19
C LEU A 151 3.72 5.89 -5.00
N VAL A 152 4.20 4.83 -4.33
CA VAL A 152 3.42 3.59 -4.19
C VAL A 152 2.58 3.52 -2.92
N ALA A 153 2.85 4.36 -1.91
CA ALA A 153 2.15 4.25 -0.62
C ALA A 153 1.91 5.59 0.09
N GLY A 154 2.86 6.54 0.08
CA GLY A 154 2.67 7.84 0.72
C GLY A 154 1.49 8.61 0.13
N CYS A 155 1.32 8.60 -1.19
CA CYS A 155 0.18 9.21 -1.88
C CYS A 155 -1.18 8.65 -1.43
N VAL A 156 -1.24 7.41 -0.98
CA VAL A 156 -2.45 6.80 -0.42
C VAL A 156 -2.85 7.45 0.91
N GLY A 157 -1.86 7.87 1.72
CA GLY A 157 -2.10 8.62 2.96
C GLY A 157 -2.74 9.99 2.70
N ASP A 158 -2.29 10.72 1.67
CA ASP A 158 -2.92 11.96 1.22
C ASP A 158 -4.36 11.72 0.71
N PHE A 159 -4.55 10.74 -0.15
CA PHE A 159 -5.87 10.33 -0.66
C PHE A 159 -6.85 9.98 0.47
N TRP A 160 -6.41 9.16 1.42
CA TRP A 160 -7.21 8.77 2.59
C TRP A 160 -7.63 9.97 3.41
N THR A 161 -6.73 10.92 3.63
CA THR A 161 -6.97 12.15 4.39
C THR A 161 -7.99 13.04 3.69
N LYS A 162 -7.86 13.25 2.37
CA LYS A 162 -8.81 14.02 1.56
C LYS A 162 -10.22 13.45 1.63
N LEU A 163 -10.37 12.14 1.45
CA LEU A 163 -11.67 11.48 1.59
C LEU A 163 -12.23 11.61 3.01
N GLY A 164 -11.36 11.47 4.01
CA GLY A 164 -11.75 11.59 5.42
C GLY A 164 -12.37 12.94 5.72
N PHE A 165 -11.72 14.04 5.39
CA PHE A 165 -12.23 15.39 5.62
C PHE A 165 -13.46 15.73 4.77
N ARG A 166 -13.55 15.19 3.55
CA ARG A 166 -14.72 15.40 2.69
C ARG A 166 -15.97 14.72 3.23
N HIS A 167 -15.87 13.50 3.67
CA HIS A 167 -17.03 12.66 3.98
C HIS A 167 -17.39 12.60 5.47
N ILE A 168 -16.49 13.02 6.35
CA ILE A 168 -16.70 12.94 7.81
C ILE A 168 -16.56 14.34 8.40
N GLY A 169 -17.66 14.91 8.86
CA GLY A 169 -17.74 16.31 9.32
C GLY A 169 -16.70 16.67 10.38
N THR A 170 -16.40 15.76 11.32
CA THR A 170 -15.30 15.91 12.28
C THR A 170 -14.37 14.71 12.12
N PHE A 171 -13.50 14.74 11.14
CA PHE A 171 -12.63 13.62 10.81
C PHE A 171 -11.48 13.45 11.81
N ALA A 172 -10.81 14.54 12.14
CA ALA A 172 -9.64 14.53 13.02
C ALA A 172 -9.63 15.76 13.95
N SER A 173 -8.84 15.68 15.01
CA SER A 173 -8.59 16.78 15.95
C SER A 173 -7.47 17.73 15.51
N ARG A 174 -6.75 17.41 14.41
CA ARG A 174 -5.69 18.21 13.80
C ARG A 174 -6.17 18.80 12.47
N SER A 175 -5.44 19.80 11.98
CA SER A 175 -5.72 20.42 10.67
C SER A 175 -5.54 19.44 9.50
N PRO A 176 -6.21 19.69 8.36
CA PRO A 176 -6.01 18.89 7.15
C PRO A 176 -4.54 18.80 6.72
N GLU A 177 -3.79 19.88 6.82
CA GLU A 177 -2.38 19.96 6.44
C GLU A 177 -1.50 19.09 7.32
N GLU A 178 -1.72 19.12 8.65
CA GLU A 178 -0.99 18.24 9.59
C GLU A 178 -1.33 16.77 9.35
N MET A 179 -2.62 16.46 9.15
CA MET A 179 -3.06 15.10 8.89
C MET A 179 -2.52 14.57 7.55
N THR A 180 -2.45 15.40 6.51
CA THR A 180 -1.85 15.01 5.22
C THR A 180 -0.37 14.65 5.39
N LYS A 181 0.41 15.46 6.11
CA LYS A 181 1.83 15.16 6.37
C LYS A 181 1.98 13.83 7.12
N LEU A 182 1.25 13.64 8.20
CA LEU A 182 1.27 12.40 8.98
C LEU A 182 0.80 11.19 8.15
N GLY A 183 -0.21 11.36 7.31
CA GLY A 183 -0.75 10.31 6.44
C GLY A 183 0.26 9.87 5.37
N ILE A 184 0.96 10.83 4.75
CA ILE A 184 2.01 10.55 3.77
C ILE A 184 3.16 9.78 4.43
N GLU A 185 3.69 10.26 5.56
CA GLU A 185 4.77 9.56 6.28
C GLU A 185 4.32 8.16 6.72
N TYR A 186 3.09 8.01 7.20
CA TYR A 186 2.54 6.71 7.55
C TYR A 186 2.54 5.74 6.36
N GLY A 187 2.07 6.17 5.19
CA GLY A 187 2.10 5.36 3.97
C GLY A 187 3.53 4.94 3.60
N LYS A 188 4.47 5.88 3.58
CA LYS A 188 5.90 5.61 3.33
C LYS A 188 6.45 4.58 4.32
N GLY A 189 6.14 4.72 5.62
CA GLY A 189 6.57 3.79 6.65
C GLY A 189 6.08 2.36 6.44
N LEU A 190 4.82 2.18 6.03
CA LEU A 190 4.27 0.87 5.70
C LEU A 190 5.01 0.23 4.52
N GLN A 191 5.38 1.01 3.51
CA GLN A 191 6.13 0.50 2.37
C GLN A 191 7.58 0.18 2.73
N LEU A 192 8.24 1.00 3.55
CA LEU A 192 9.58 0.69 4.06
C LEU A 192 9.62 -0.63 4.82
N ILE A 193 8.61 -0.89 5.67
CA ILE A 193 8.49 -2.19 6.36
C ILE A 193 8.38 -3.34 5.36
N ASN A 194 7.58 -3.19 4.30
CA ASN A 194 7.45 -4.21 3.26
C ASN A 194 8.80 -4.48 2.58
N ILE A 195 9.51 -3.43 2.18
CA ILE A 195 10.83 -3.52 1.54
C ILE A 195 11.84 -4.23 2.46
N LEU A 196 11.93 -3.84 3.72
CA LEU A 196 12.85 -4.42 4.68
C LEU A 196 12.53 -5.89 5.01
N ARG A 197 11.23 -6.20 5.12
CA ARG A 197 10.73 -7.55 5.40
C ARG A 197 10.95 -8.51 4.24
N ASP A 198 10.71 -8.06 3.02
CA ASP A 198 10.69 -8.91 1.83
C ASP A 198 12.05 -8.89 1.08
N ARG A 199 13.07 -8.22 1.63
CA ARG A 199 14.38 -7.96 1.01
C ARG A 199 15.05 -9.21 0.40
N ALA A 200 15.01 -10.35 1.08
CA ALA A 200 15.61 -11.58 0.57
C ALA A 200 14.86 -12.11 -0.67
N ALA A 201 13.53 -12.05 -0.65
CA ALA A 201 12.70 -12.47 -1.78
C ALA A 201 12.84 -11.50 -2.97
N ASP A 202 12.92 -10.20 -2.70
CA ASP A 202 13.14 -9.19 -3.73
C ASP A 202 14.52 -9.34 -4.38
N ALA A 203 15.57 -9.58 -3.58
CA ALA A 203 16.92 -9.83 -4.10
C ALA A 203 16.98 -11.09 -4.99
N ALA A 204 16.25 -12.16 -4.60
CA ALA A 204 16.13 -13.37 -5.42
C ALA A 204 15.37 -13.11 -6.74
N ALA A 205 14.52 -12.08 -6.79
CA ALA A 205 13.82 -11.61 -7.99
C ALA A 205 14.58 -10.49 -8.74
N GLY A 206 15.85 -10.25 -8.41
CA GLY A 206 16.69 -9.23 -9.07
C GLY A 206 16.47 -7.80 -8.57
N ARG A 207 15.69 -7.59 -7.53
CA ARG A 207 15.30 -6.27 -7.02
C ARG A 207 16.02 -5.94 -5.71
N ARG A 208 16.67 -4.78 -5.64
CA ARG A 208 17.29 -4.25 -4.42
C ARG A 208 16.85 -2.82 -4.19
N TYR A 209 16.02 -2.61 -3.16
CA TYR A 209 15.51 -1.28 -2.83
C TYR A 209 16.44 -0.46 -1.93
N LEU A 210 17.34 -1.09 -1.15
CA LEU A 210 18.32 -0.34 -0.36
C LEU A 210 19.29 0.39 -1.29
N PRO A 211 19.60 1.69 -1.00
CA PRO A 211 20.40 2.55 -1.89
C PRO A 211 21.82 2.03 -2.09
N ALA A 212 22.25 1.93 -3.36
CA ALA A 212 23.58 1.49 -3.71
C ALA A 212 24.68 2.42 -3.16
N GLU A 213 24.42 3.74 -3.13
CA GLU A 213 25.35 4.72 -2.58
C GLU A 213 25.66 4.49 -1.09
N GLU A 214 24.64 4.12 -0.31
CA GLU A 214 24.83 3.81 1.12
C GLU A 214 25.55 2.46 1.31
N LEU A 215 25.17 1.46 0.49
CA LEU A 215 25.78 0.14 0.53
C LEU A 215 27.26 0.12 0.06
N ALA A 216 27.68 1.13 -0.70
CA ALA A 216 29.08 1.31 -1.10
C ALA A 216 29.95 1.88 0.04
N THR A 217 29.34 2.56 1.02
CA THR A 217 30.08 3.29 2.06
C THR A 217 29.91 2.71 3.47
N ALA A 218 28.90 1.85 3.67
CA ALA A 218 28.60 1.25 4.97
C ALA A 218 28.21 -0.24 4.86
N PRO A 219 28.43 -1.02 5.93
CA PRO A 219 27.96 -2.41 5.98
C PRO A 219 26.44 -2.51 5.81
N VAL A 220 25.96 -3.55 5.13
CA VAL A 220 24.53 -3.80 4.92
C VAL A 220 23.71 -3.77 6.20
N ALA A 221 24.25 -4.30 7.31
CA ALA A 221 23.58 -4.27 8.61
C ALA A 221 23.34 -2.83 9.12
N GLN A 222 24.31 -1.93 8.91
CA GLN A 222 24.16 -0.52 9.30
C GLN A 222 23.12 0.20 8.42
N VAL A 223 23.19 0.02 7.10
CA VAL A 223 22.21 0.61 6.16
C VAL A 223 20.81 0.11 6.50
N PHE A 224 20.66 -1.20 6.73
CA PHE A 224 19.39 -1.80 7.14
C PHE A 224 18.86 -1.20 8.46
N ALA A 225 19.71 -1.06 9.48
CA ALA A 225 19.32 -0.49 10.76
C ALA A 225 18.88 0.98 10.63
N ASN A 226 19.55 1.77 9.78
CA ASN A 226 19.19 3.17 9.53
C ASN A 226 17.80 3.26 8.88
N TRP A 227 17.52 2.45 7.87
CA TRP A 227 16.20 2.43 7.20
C TRP A 227 15.11 1.83 8.09
N LEU A 228 15.46 0.90 8.99
CA LEU A 228 14.51 0.39 9.99
C LEU A 228 14.12 1.47 11.00
N ALA A 229 15.08 2.30 11.42
CA ALA A 229 14.80 3.44 12.30
C ALA A 229 13.87 4.46 11.60
N LYS A 230 14.11 4.80 10.32
CA LYS A 230 13.22 5.65 9.54
C LYS A 230 11.81 5.05 9.42
N ALA A 231 11.71 3.73 9.17
CA ALA A 231 10.42 3.06 9.14
C ALA A 231 9.66 3.16 10.48
N GLU A 232 10.38 3.06 11.60
CA GLU A 232 9.80 3.23 12.94
C GLU A 232 9.28 4.64 13.18
N GLU A 233 10.07 5.68 12.83
CA GLU A 233 9.64 7.07 12.90
C GLU A 233 8.37 7.31 12.07
N ALA A 234 8.33 6.79 10.85
CA ALA A 234 7.20 6.91 9.95
C ALA A 234 5.94 6.18 10.46
N ILE A 235 6.09 5.00 11.07
CA ILE A 235 4.96 4.29 11.71
C ILE A 235 4.52 4.98 13.00
N THR A 236 5.42 5.62 13.72
CA THR A 236 5.06 6.46 14.87
C THR A 236 4.20 7.65 14.44
N ALA A 237 4.57 8.33 13.34
CA ALA A 237 3.70 9.34 12.71
C ALA A 237 2.34 8.75 12.32
N GLY A 238 2.29 7.49 11.86
CA GLY A 238 1.05 6.77 11.60
C GLY A 238 0.17 6.55 12.83
N ILE A 239 0.77 6.30 13.99
CA ILE A 239 0.03 6.21 15.28
C ILE A 239 -0.46 7.59 15.73
N ASP A 240 0.30 8.64 15.47
CA ASP A 240 -0.14 10.02 15.72
C ASP A 240 -1.32 10.40 14.83
N TYR A 241 -1.26 10.04 13.55
CA TYR A 241 -2.38 10.13 12.62
C TYR A 241 -3.61 9.43 13.16
N CYS A 242 -3.50 8.13 13.49
CA CYS A 242 -4.62 7.33 13.99
C CYS A 242 -5.19 7.86 15.30
N SER A 243 -4.33 8.33 16.22
CA SER A 243 -4.74 8.89 17.51
C SER A 243 -5.50 10.22 17.36
N SER A 244 -5.27 10.95 16.28
CA SER A 244 -5.96 12.20 15.97
C SER A 244 -7.34 12.00 15.33
N LEU A 245 -7.65 10.81 14.81
CA LEU A 245 -8.96 10.49 14.24
C LEU A 245 -10.04 10.49 15.33
N THR A 246 -11.18 11.11 15.07
CA THR A 246 -12.28 11.22 16.05
C THR A 246 -13.15 9.96 16.10
N ASN A 247 -13.40 9.34 14.94
CA ASN A 247 -14.25 8.16 14.82
C ASN A 247 -13.46 6.87 15.09
N TRP A 248 -13.86 6.12 16.12
CA TRP A 248 -13.17 4.89 16.53
C TRP A 248 -13.12 3.81 15.42
N ARG A 249 -14.14 3.73 14.54
CA ARG A 249 -14.18 2.75 13.44
C ARG A 249 -13.13 3.08 12.39
N ILE A 250 -12.96 4.36 12.06
CA ILE A 250 -11.92 4.83 11.14
C ILE A 250 -10.56 4.62 11.80
N ARG A 251 -10.43 4.99 13.09
CA ARG A 251 -9.21 4.76 13.87
C ARG A 251 -8.81 3.30 13.87
N PHE A 252 -9.74 2.38 14.11
CA PHE A 252 -9.49 0.94 14.05
C PHE A 252 -8.99 0.49 12.67
N ALA A 253 -9.72 0.86 11.61
CA ALA A 253 -9.38 0.50 10.24
C ALA A 253 -7.99 1.00 9.82
N THR A 254 -7.64 2.23 10.25
CA THR A 254 -6.37 2.87 9.92
C THR A 254 -5.22 2.38 10.81
N ALA A 255 -5.47 2.09 12.08
CA ALA A 255 -4.43 1.70 13.04
C ALA A 255 -3.94 0.24 12.86
N LEU A 256 -4.78 -0.64 12.35
CA LEU A 256 -4.43 -2.07 12.26
C LEU A 256 -3.14 -2.33 11.47
N PRO A 257 -2.91 -1.72 10.29
CA PRO A 257 -1.63 -1.88 9.59
C PRO A 257 -0.43 -1.34 10.39
N ALA A 258 -0.59 -0.21 11.10
CA ALA A 258 0.48 0.35 11.93
C ALA A 258 0.86 -0.58 13.10
N LEU A 259 -0.13 -1.20 13.75
CA LEU A 259 0.11 -2.14 14.85
C LEU A 259 0.79 -3.44 14.38
N ILE A 260 0.40 -3.95 13.21
CA ILE A 260 1.08 -5.10 12.59
C ILE A 260 2.49 -4.69 12.16
N GLY A 261 2.65 -3.47 11.61
CA GLY A 261 3.93 -2.88 11.25
C GLY A 261 4.88 -2.75 12.44
N ALA A 262 4.38 -2.24 13.58
CA ALA A 262 5.16 -2.14 14.83
C ALA A 262 5.72 -3.51 15.26
N ARG A 263 4.87 -4.56 15.23
CA ARG A 263 5.34 -5.91 15.54
C ARG A 263 6.33 -6.45 14.51
N THR A 264 6.15 -6.10 13.25
CA THR A 264 7.11 -6.47 12.19
C THR A 264 8.47 -5.79 12.43
N ILE A 265 8.49 -4.51 12.80
CA ILE A 265 9.72 -3.78 13.17
C ILE A 265 10.45 -4.46 14.35
N ALA A 266 9.71 -4.83 15.41
CA ALA A 266 10.29 -5.54 16.54
C ALA A 266 10.94 -6.87 16.12
N LEU A 267 10.31 -7.63 15.24
CA LEU A 267 10.86 -8.87 14.68
C LEU A 267 12.08 -8.61 13.78
N LEU A 268 12.05 -7.54 12.97
CA LEU A 268 13.17 -7.17 12.10
C LEU A 268 14.41 -6.73 12.87
N ARG A 269 14.24 -6.10 14.06
CA ARG A 269 15.37 -5.76 14.95
C ARG A 269 16.09 -6.97 15.52
N ALA A 270 15.32 -8.03 15.81
CA ALA A 270 15.85 -9.25 16.41
C ALA A 270 16.44 -10.22 15.37
N ALA A 271 16.21 -9.96 14.08
CA ALA A 271 16.62 -10.84 13.00
C ALA A 271 17.97 -10.48 12.40
N ASP A 272 18.66 -11.49 11.86
CA ASP A 272 19.78 -11.26 10.98
C ASP A 272 19.32 -10.49 9.73
N PRO A 273 19.95 -9.36 9.37
CA PRO A 273 19.65 -8.63 8.14
C PRO A 273 19.73 -9.47 6.85
N VAL A 274 20.38 -10.63 6.89
CA VAL A 274 20.53 -11.57 5.76
C VAL A 274 19.47 -12.69 5.81
N ALA A 275 18.72 -12.79 6.92
CA ALA A 275 17.78 -13.88 7.16
C ALA A 275 16.60 -13.91 6.17
N GLU A 276 15.94 -15.08 6.13
CA GLU A 276 14.73 -15.33 5.36
C GLU A 276 13.58 -14.36 5.72
N ARG A 277 12.58 -14.29 4.86
CA ARG A 277 11.39 -13.45 5.00
C ARG A 277 10.74 -13.56 6.37
N ILE A 278 10.70 -12.47 7.12
CA ILE A 278 10.09 -12.38 8.44
C ILE A 278 8.59 -12.15 8.30
N LYS A 279 7.80 -12.94 9.04
CA LYS A 279 6.34 -12.80 9.08
C LYS A 279 5.83 -12.85 10.51
N VAL A 280 4.95 -11.92 10.85
CA VAL A 280 4.18 -12.03 12.09
C VAL A 280 3.29 -13.28 12.01
N PRO A 281 3.36 -14.20 13.00
CA PRO A 281 2.56 -15.42 13.01
C PRO A 281 1.06 -15.12 12.96
N ARG A 282 0.29 -15.92 12.22
CA ARG A 282 -1.18 -15.73 12.08
C ARG A 282 -1.91 -15.63 13.41
N LYS A 283 -1.48 -16.40 14.43
CA LYS A 283 -2.04 -16.37 15.79
C LYS A 283 -1.83 -15.00 16.44
N GLU A 284 -0.66 -14.40 16.24
CA GLU A 284 -0.31 -13.08 16.76
C GLU A 284 -1.07 -11.97 16.02
N VAL A 285 -1.19 -12.05 14.69
CA VAL A 285 -2.04 -11.13 13.92
C VAL A 285 -3.49 -11.13 14.41
N ARG A 286 -4.06 -12.31 14.76
CA ARG A 286 -5.41 -12.39 15.33
C ARG A 286 -5.50 -11.73 16.71
N ARG A 287 -4.46 -11.85 17.55
CA ARG A 287 -4.39 -11.18 18.86
C ARG A 287 -4.31 -9.66 18.69
N ILE A 288 -3.46 -9.19 17.76
CA ILE A 288 -3.35 -7.77 17.44
C ILE A 288 -4.70 -7.24 16.94
N LEU A 289 -5.38 -7.96 16.05
CA LEU A 289 -6.71 -7.59 15.54
C LEU A 289 -7.73 -7.43 16.69
N ALA A 290 -7.80 -8.38 17.61
CA ALA A 290 -8.71 -8.32 18.75
C ALA A 290 -8.35 -7.15 19.70
N ALA A 291 -7.07 -6.99 20.03
CA ALA A 291 -6.61 -5.93 20.91
C ALA A 291 -6.81 -4.53 20.28
N SER A 292 -6.60 -4.39 18.96
CA SER A 292 -6.78 -3.14 18.22
C SER A 292 -8.23 -2.65 18.24
N GLY A 293 -9.20 -3.57 18.23
CA GLY A 293 -10.63 -3.22 18.35
C GLY A 293 -10.91 -2.45 19.64
N LEU A 294 -10.44 -2.94 20.78
CA LEU A 294 -10.58 -2.30 22.08
C LEU A 294 -9.72 -1.02 22.19
N ALA A 295 -8.46 -1.11 21.77
CA ALA A 295 -7.53 0.02 21.85
C ALA A 295 -7.97 1.22 21.01
N SER A 296 -8.68 0.98 19.90
CA SER A 296 -9.19 2.05 19.03
C SER A 296 -10.32 2.89 19.66
N MET A 297 -10.86 2.47 20.79
CA MET A 297 -11.82 3.30 21.56
C MET A 297 -11.15 4.51 22.22
N SER A 298 -9.84 4.47 22.48
CA SER A 298 -9.10 5.55 23.13
C SER A 298 -7.75 5.80 22.43
N PRO A 299 -7.41 7.08 22.11
CA PRO A 299 -6.09 7.42 21.59
C PRO A 299 -4.94 6.97 22.49
N LEU A 300 -5.09 7.08 23.81
CA LEU A 300 -4.07 6.67 24.79
C LEU A 300 -3.89 5.14 24.79
N ALA A 301 -4.99 4.37 24.79
CA ALA A 301 -4.93 2.91 24.74
C ALA A 301 -4.26 2.43 23.44
N LEU A 302 -4.53 3.09 22.32
CA LEU A 302 -3.89 2.80 21.04
C LEU A 302 -2.38 3.01 21.09
N ARG A 303 -1.93 4.15 21.64
CA ARG A 303 -0.49 4.44 21.83
C ARG A 303 0.18 3.42 22.75
N THR A 304 -0.48 3.04 23.85
CA THR A 304 0.03 2.03 24.79
C THR A 304 0.18 0.67 24.11
N LEU A 305 -0.81 0.26 23.30
CA LEU A 305 -0.73 -1.00 22.54
C LEU A 305 0.43 -0.96 21.53
N PHE A 306 0.59 0.16 20.83
CA PHE A 306 1.71 0.36 19.89
C PHE A 306 3.05 0.20 20.57
N GLN A 307 3.26 0.89 21.70
CA GLN A 307 4.52 0.81 22.47
C GLN A 307 4.85 -0.63 22.92
N ARG A 308 3.84 -1.42 23.28
CA ARG A 308 4.02 -2.84 23.63
C ARG A 308 4.39 -3.71 22.43
N LEU A 309 3.90 -3.37 21.25
CA LEU A 309 4.14 -4.18 20.04
C LEU A 309 5.47 -3.88 19.38
N ILE A 310 5.97 -2.64 19.50
CA ILE A 310 7.24 -2.20 18.91
C ILE A 310 8.45 -2.50 19.83
N ALA A 311 8.19 -2.74 21.11
CA ALA A 311 9.20 -3.19 22.05
C ALA A 311 9.79 -4.55 21.60
N PRO A 312 11.10 -4.78 21.84
CA PRO A 312 11.80 -6.02 21.51
C PRO A 312 11.14 -7.27 22.08
#